data_4b8d0d2467c3b57d277c7c64de7c59e0
#
_entry.id   4b8d0d2467c3b57d277c7c64de7c59e0
#
_cell.length_a   1.000
_cell.length_b   1.000
_cell.length_c   1.000
_cell.angle_alpha   90.00
_cell.angle_beta   90.00
_cell.angle_gamma   90.00
#
_symmetry.space_group_name_H-M   'P 1'
#
loop_
_entity.id
_entity.type
_entity.pdbx_description
1 polymer ?
#
loop_
_entity_poly.entity_id
_entity_poly.type
_entity_poly.pdbx_seq_one_letter_code
_entity_poly.pdbx_strand_id
1 'polypeptide(L)'
;GRWLYQLSDVEVSELCKAAASLDQEPLDLRQIDKDCFPLPEFAPVLADLHQQITEGVGIVQIRGLPIQDIGRRQSAIIFWGLCRHLGDEVVSQNAKGHMLGHVQDLGQSFDDPYSRGPYTHERIEYHSDACDIVGLLCLCPAAHGGESSLASAGLVYNELQRQRPDLAEALLQPIYRDRRCLLYTS
;
A
#
# COMPACT_ATOMS: atom_id res chain seq x y z
N GLY A 1 13.26 10.98 -10.88
CA GLY A 1 13.34 9.65 -11.50
C GLY A 1 11.97 9.22 -12.01
N ARG A 2 11.90 8.19 -12.84
CA ARG A 2 10.64 7.71 -13.47
C ARG A 2 9.58 7.19 -12.49
N TRP A 3 9.94 6.95 -11.24
CA TRP A 3 9.07 6.42 -10.18
C TRP A 3 8.39 7.49 -9.33
N LEU A 4 8.67 8.78 -9.58
CA LEU A 4 8.10 9.90 -8.83
C LEU A 4 7.10 10.64 -9.72
N TYR A 5 5.86 10.72 -9.25
CA TYR A 5 4.79 11.49 -9.87
C TYR A 5 4.34 12.62 -8.96
N GLN A 6 4.25 13.84 -9.50
CA GLN A 6 3.75 15.01 -8.79
C GLN A 6 2.35 15.32 -9.29
N LEU A 7 1.36 15.28 -8.39
CA LEU A 7 -0.01 15.68 -8.71
C LEU A 7 -0.04 17.15 -9.14
N SER A 8 -0.79 17.42 -10.20
CA SER A 8 -1.19 18.77 -10.60
C SER A 8 -2.36 19.28 -9.76
N ASP A 9 -2.59 20.59 -9.78
CA ASP A 9 -3.73 21.20 -9.09
C ASP A 9 -5.08 20.67 -9.58
N VAL A 10 -5.17 20.34 -10.88
CA VAL A 10 -6.37 19.74 -11.48
C VAL A 10 -6.66 18.37 -10.89
N GLU A 11 -5.65 17.51 -10.82
CA GLU A 11 -5.78 16.15 -10.27
C GLU A 11 -6.07 16.18 -8.76
N VAL A 12 -5.43 17.08 -8.02
CA VAL A 12 -5.74 17.30 -6.60
C VAL A 12 -7.19 17.72 -6.42
N SER A 13 -7.65 18.70 -7.23
CA SER A 13 -9.05 19.16 -7.19
C SER A 13 -10.03 18.05 -7.52
N GLU A 14 -9.72 17.21 -8.52
CA GLU A 14 -10.54 16.07 -8.91
C GLU A 14 -10.65 15.04 -7.77
N LEU A 15 -9.52 14.63 -7.18
CA LEU A 15 -9.47 13.72 -6.06
C LEU A 15 -10.27 14.21 -4.85
N CYS A 16 -10.10 15.49 -4.50
CA CYS A 16 -10.82 16.08 -3.38
C CYS A 16 -12.33 16.17 -3.64
N LYS A 17 -12.76 16.50 -4.86
CA LYS A 17 -14.18 16.54 -5.24
C LYS A 17 -14.79 15.15 -5.23
N ALA A 18 -14.13 14.14 -5.78
CA ALA A 18 -14.60 12.77 -5.77
C ALA A 18 -14.76 12.25 -4.33
N ALA A 19 -13.79 12.54 -3.46
CA ALA A 19 -13.89 12.16 -2.05
C ALA A 19 -15.02 12.88 -1.33
N ALA A 20 -15.19 14.19 -1.54
CA ALA A 20 -16.23 14.96 -0.91
C ALA A 20 -17.64 14.50 -1.29
N SER A 21 -17.84 14.01 -2.52
CA SER A 21 -19.13 13.48 -2.97
C SER A 21 -19.53 12.17 -2.26
N LEU A 22 -18.56 11.43 -1.75
CA LEU A 22 -18.73 10.16 -1.05
C LEU A 22 -18.64 10.31 0.48
N ASP A 23 -18.28 11.48 0.99
CA ASP A 23 -18.11 11.73 2.42
C ASP A 23 -19.46 11.91 3.13
N GLN A 24 -20.23 10.84 3.12
CA GLN A 24 -21.55 10.75 3.76
C GLN A 24 -21.56 9.66 4.83
N GLU A 25 -22.44 9.78 5.82
CA GLU A 25 -22.64 8.75 6.86
C GLU A 25 -23.90 7.92 6.55
N PRO A 26 -23.87 6.59 6.71
CA PRO A 26 -22.67 5.78 7.02
C PRO A 26 -21.82 5.54 5.77
N LEU A 27 -20.50 5.58 5.92
CA LEU A 27 -19.56 5.27 4.83
C LEU A 27 -19.02 3.84 4.99
N ASP A 28 -19.21 3.03 3.97
CA ASP A 28 -18.53 1.74 3.83
C ASP A 28 -17.55 1.81 2.62
N LEU A 29 -16.27 1.78 2.90
CA LEU A 29 -15.23 1.83 1.86
C LEU A 29 -15.40 0.74 0.80
N ARG A 30 -15.94 -0.43 1.16
CA ARG A 30 -16.17 -1.55 0.24
C ARG A 30 -17.16 -1.23 -0.88
N GLN A 31 -18.00 -0.21 -0.69
CA GLN A 31 -18.95 0.26 -1.69
C GLN A 31 -18.34 1.26 -2.68
N ILE A 32 -17.10 1.70 -2.42
CA ILE A 32 -16.39 2.61 -3.31
C ILE A 32 -15.67 1.77 -4.37
N ASP A 33 -16.05 1.98 -5.62
CA ASP A 33 -15.45 1.43 -6.82
C ASP A 33 -15.05 2.54 -7.81
N LYS A 34 -14.60 2.16 -9.00
CA LYS A 34 -14.20 3.11 -10.05
C LYS A 34 -15.37 3.97 -10.54
N ASP A 35 -16.58 3.44 -10.53
CA ASP A 35 -17.74 4.11 -11.10
C ASP A 35 -18.23 5.21 -10.18
N CYS A 36 -18.20 4.97 -8.87
CA CYS A 36 -18.58 5.99 -7.87
C CYS A 36 -17.43 6.93 -7.47
N PHE A 37 -16.18 6.59 -7.83
CA PHE A 37 -14.99 7.44 -7.66
C PHE A 37 -14.36 7.76 -9.01
N PRO A 38 -15.06 8.49 -9.90
CA PRO A 38 -14.58 8.79 -11.24
C PRO A 38 -13.42 9.79 -11.22
N LEU A 39 -12.38 9.51 -12.02
CA LEU A 39 -11.18 10.32 -12.16
C LEU A 39 -10.88 10.58 -13.65
N PRO A 40 -11.73 11.29 -14.39
CA PRO A 40 -11.58 11.48 -15.83
C PRO A 40 -10.23 12.08 -16.25
N GLU A 41 -9.67 12.99 -15.45
CA GLU A 41 -8.37 13.61 -15.73
C GLU A 41 -7.20 12.72 -15.25
N PHE A 42 -7.33 12.07 -14.11
CA PHE A 42 -6.23 11.33 -13.49
C PHE A 42 -6.21 9.83 -13.86
N ALA A 43 -7.35 9.22 -14.22
CA ALA A 43 -7.39 7.80 -14.56
C ALA A 43 -6.43 7.38 -15.69
N PRO A 44 -6.24 8.18 -16.78
CA PRO A 44 -5.24 7.83 -17.80
C PRO A 44 -3.82 7.78 -17.22
N VAL A 45 -3.47 8.72 -16.36
CA VAL A 45 -2.17 8.74 -15.67
C VAL A 45 -2.03 7.54 -14.73
N LEU A 46 -3.10 7.20 -13.97
CA LEU A 46 -3.09 6.02 -13.11
C LEU A 46 -2.87 4.71 -13.89
N ALA A 47 -3.39 4.63 -15.12
CA ALA A 47 -3.13 3.49 -16.00
C ALA A 47 -1.63 3.39 -16.38
N ASP A 48 -1.00 4.51 -16.70
CA ASP A 48 0.44 4.57 -16.97
C ASP A 48 1.26 4.23 -15.72
N LEU A 49 0.86 4.71 -14.55
CA LEU A 49 1.51 4.41 -13.28
C LEU A 49 1.33 2.93 -12.91
N HIS A 50 0.16 2.36 -13.15
CA HIS A 50 -0.08 0.93 -12.98
C HIS A 50 0.87 0.09 -13.85
N GLN A 51 1.03 0.46 -15.12
CA GLN A 51 1.97 -0.22 -16.00
C GLN A 51 3.42 -0.10 -15.50
N GLN A 52 3.82 1.06 -14.95
CA GLN A 52 5.15 1.21 -14.34
C GLN A 52 5.34 0.33 -13.11
N ILE A 53 4.30 0.09 -12.32
CA ILE A 53 4.35 -0.80 -11.16
C ILE A 53 4.45 -2.26 -11.61
N THR A 54 3.65 -2.68 -12.60
CA THR A 54 3.53 -4.09 -12.98
C THR A 54 4.60 -4.55 -13.98
N GLU A 55 4.98 -3.68 -14.91
CA GLU A 55 5.88 -4.03 -16.03
C GLU A 55 7.20 -3.24 -16.01
N GLY A 56 7.29 -2.17 -15.21
CA GLY A 56 8.43 -1.27 -15.15
C GLY A 56 9.33 -1.49 -13.95
N VAL A 57 9.64 -0.40 -13.25
CA VAL A 57 10.54 -0.42 -12.08
C VAL A 57 9.93 -1.02 -10.82
N GLY A 58 8.62 -1.29 -10.83
CA GLY A 58 7.89 -1.89 -9.71
C GLY A 58 7.54 -0.91 -8.58
N ILE A 59 7.78 0.38 -8.74
CA ILE A 59 7.62 1.37 -7.67
C ILE A 59 7.10 2.67 -8.27
N VAL A 60 6.11 3.28 -7.62
CA VAL A 60 5.63 4.64 -7.90
C VAL A 60 5.40 5.37 -6.60
N GLN A 61 5.87 6.59 -6.51
CA GLN A 61 5.54 7.52 -5.44
C GLN A 61 4.73 8.69 -6.00
N ILE A 62 3.51 8.84 -5.53
CA ILE A 62 2.64 9.98 -5.85
C ILE A 62 2.80 11.02 -4.75
N ARG A 63 3.02 12.28 -5.13
CA ARG A 63 3.19 13.42 -4.22
C ARG A 63 2.20 14.52 -4.52
N GLY A 64 1.95 15.38 -3.52
CA GLY A 64 1.16 16.60 -3.69
C GLY A 64 -0.26 16.51 -3.16
N LEU A 65 -0.67 15.38 -2.58
CA LEU A 65 -1.98 15.34 -1.91
C LEU A 65 -1.92 16.17 -0.61
N PRO A 66 -2.83 17.15 -0.41
CA PRO A 66 -2.80 18.08 0.73
C PRO A 66 -3.43 17.43 1.98
N ILE A 67 -2.78 16.39 2.51
CA ILE A 67 -3.29 15.55 3.61
C ILE A 67 -3.69 16.36 4.84
N GLN A 68 -2.95 17.43 5.16
CA GLN A 68 -3.21 18.24 6.34
C GLN A 68 -4.49 19.07 6.21
N ASP A 69 -4.86 19.42 4.99
CA ASP A 69 -6.02 20.29 4.70
C ASP A 69 -7.31 19.49 4.56
N ILE A 70 -7.23 18.28 4.00
CA ILE A 70 -8.41 17.44 3.72
C ILE A 70 -8.82 16.55 4.90
N GLY A 71 -7.94 16.34 5.85
CA GLY A 71 -8.21 15.52 7.03
C GLY A 71 -8.19 14.00 6.77
N ARG A 72 -8.24 13.25 7.87
CA ARG A 72 -8.02 11.79 7.83
C ARG A 72 -9.10 11.03 7.05
N ARG A 73 -10.36 11.44 7.19
CA ARG A 73 -11.48 10.73 6.57
C ARG A 73 -11.44 10.84 5.05
N GLN A 74 -11.32 12.06 4.52
CA GLN A 74 -11.21 12.25 3.08
C GLN A 74 -9.93 11.65 2.51
N SER A 75 -8.82 11.70 3.25
CA SER A 75 -7.58 11.01 2.87
C SER A 75 -7.79 9.49 2.72
N ALA A 76 -8.58 8.87 3.60
CA ALA A 76 -8.91 7.45 3.49
C ALA A 76 -9.77 7.14 2.27
N ILE A 77 -10.77 7.99 1.96
CA ILE A 77 -11.61 7.84 0.76
C ILE A 77 -10.76 7.97 -0.50
N ILE A 78 -9.90 8.99 -0.57
CA ILE A 78 -9.01 9.20 -1.72
C ILE A 78 -8.07 8.01 -1.89
N PHE A 79 -7.44 7.57 -0.81
CA PHE A 79 -6.51 6.46 -0.86
C PHE A 79 -7.19 5.17 -1.33
N TRP A 80 -8.37 4.87 -0.80
CA TRP A 80 -9.16 3.72 -1.21
C TRP A 80 -9.56 3.82 -2.69
N GLY A 81 -10.12 4.96 -3.11
CA GLY A 81 -10.52 5.21 -4.50
C GLY A 81 -9.35 5.05 -5.48
N LEU A 82 -8.17 5.59 -5.15
CA LEU A 82 -6.95 5.39 -5.95
C LEU A 82 -6.57 3.91 -6.06
N CYS A 83 -6.63 3.17 -4.94
CA CYS A 83 -6.36 1.74 -4.96
C CYS A 83 -7.34 0.97 -5.84
N ARG A 84 -8.63 1.37 -5.88
CA ARG A 84 -9.64 0.76 -6.77
C ARG A 84 -9.35 0.99 -8.26
N HIS A 85 -8.68 2.08 -8.62
CA HIS A 85 -8.21 2.30 -9.99
C HIS A 85 -6.96 1.47 -10.32
N LEU A 86 -6.18 1.07 -9.33
CA LEU A 86 -4.94 0.30 -9.51
C LEU A 86 -5.16 -1.22 -9.43
N GLY A 87 -6.26 -1.68 -8.86
CA GLY A 87 -6.54 -3.11 -8.74
C GLY A 87 -7.76 -3.42 -7.89
N ASP A 88 -7.98 -4.70 -7.64
CA ASP A 88 -9.04 -5.16 -6.74
C ASP A 88 -8.54 -5.19 -5.30
N GLU A 89 -9.45 -4.98 -4.36
CA GLU A 89 -9.10 -4.99 -2.95
C GLU A 89 -8.72 -6.39 -2.48
N VAL A 90 -7.72 -6.42 -1.61
CA VAL A 90 -7.41 -7.58 -0.81
C VAL A 90 -8.22 -7.51 0.50
N VAL A 91 -8.57 -8.67 1.00
CA VAL A 91 -9.33 -8.81 2.25
C VAL A 91 -8.76 -8.02 3.42
N SER A 92 -9.64 -7.77 4.36
CA SER A 92 -9.42 -7.09 5.64
C SER A 92 -8.01 -7.19 6.21
N GLN A 93 -7.47 -6.05 6.61
CA GLN A 93 -6.13 -5.92 7.17
C GLN A 93 -5.99 -6.46 8.61
N ASN A 94 -7.09 -6.75 9.29
CA ASN A 94 -7.08 -7.29 10.65
C ASN A 94 -8.36 -8.04 11.00
N ALA A 95 -8.34 -8.73 12.15
CA ALA A 95 -9.49 -9.49 12.66
C ALA A 95 -10.75 -8.67 12.94
N LYS A 96 -10.65 -7.32 13.00
CA LYS A 96 -11.79 -6.42 13.19
C LYS A 96 -12.46 -6.04 11.87
N GLY A 97 -11.99 -6.54 10.74
CA GLY A 97 -12.56 -6.25 9.43
C GLY A 97 -12.18 -4.89 8.85
N HIS A 98 -11.14 -4.23 9.37
CA HIS A 98 -10.69 -2.96 8.81
C HIS A 98 -10.08 -3.18 7.43
N MET A 99 -10.56 -2.43 6.45
CA MET A 99 -10.07 -2.51 5.07
C MET A 99 -8.75 -1.76 4.88
N LEU A 100 -8.51 -0.71 5.66
CA LEU A 100 -7.23 0.00 5.69
C LEU A 100 -6.48 -0.35 6.98
N GLY A 101 -5.25 -0.83 6.82
CA GLY A 101 -4.32 -1.04 7.92
C GLY A 101 -3.72 0.28 8.40
N HIS A 102 -3.57 0.43 9.71
CA HIS A 102 -2.87 1.58 10.28
C HIS A 102 -1.46 1.17 10.67
N VAL A 103 -0.49 1.95 10.21
CA VAL A 103 0.91 1.86 10.65
C VAL A 103 1.14 2.98 11.65
N GLN A 104 1.28 2.61 12.91
CA GLN A 104 1.42 3.57 14.01
C GLN A 104 2.13 2.90 15.18
N ASP A 105 3.15 3.54 15.72
CA ASP A 105 3.78 3.07 16.95
C ASP A 105 2.76 3.09 18.11
N LEU A 106 2.49 1.91 18.65
CA LEU A 106 1.65 1.70 19.83
C LEU A 106 2.47 1.26 21.05
N GLY A 107 3.80 1.40 20.97
CA GLY A 107 4.72 0.97 22.02
C GLY A 107 4.86 -0.55 22.15
N GLN A 108 4.50 -1.30 21.11
CA GLN A 108 4.74 -2.74 21.07
C GLN A 108 6.21 -3.04 20.79
N SER A 109 6.67 -4.23 21.14
CA SER A 109 8.02 -4.73 20.84
C SER A 109 7.96 -6.07 20.13
N PHE A 110 8.95 -6.36 19.28
CA PHE A 110 9.12 -7.69 18.67
C PHE A 110 9.48 -8.78 19.68
N ASP A 111 9.86 -8.44 20.91
CA ASP A 111 10.04 -9.41 22.00
C ASP A 111 8.70 -10.04 22.42
N ASP A 112 7.58 -9.37 22.16
CA ASP A 112 6.25 -9.94 22.34
C ASP A 112 5.86 -10.74 21.07
N PRO A 113 5.67 -12.07 21.16
CA PRO A 113 5.31 -12.91 20.00
C PRO A 113 3.95 -12.53 19.39
N TYR A 114 3.11 -11.81 20.10
CA TYR A 114 1.80 -11.33 19.61
C TYR A 114 1.88 -9.93 18.98
N SER A 115 3.01 -9.27 19.09
CA SER A 115 3.24 -7.95 18.49
C SER A 115 3.27 -8.03 16.97
N ARG A 116 2.82 -6.95 16.31
CA ARG A 116 2.88 -6.81 14.86
C ARG A 116 3.76 -5.62 14.50
N GLY A 117 4.61 -5.81 13.47
CA GLY A 117 5.54 -4.79 12.99
C GLY A 117 4.95 -3.39 12.81
N PRO A 118 3.75 -3.22 12.21
CA PRO A 118 3.10 -1.93 12.05
C PRO A 118 2.79 -1.16 13.34
N TYR A 119 2.89 -1.81 14.51
CA TYR A 119 2.59 -1.22 15.83
C TYR A 119 3.81 -0.98 16.69
N THR A 120 5.00 -1.16 16.12
CA THR A 120 6.29 -0.94 16.78
C THR A 120 7.03 0.22 16.13
N HIS A 121 8.03 0.78 16.84
CA HIS A 121 9.03 1.70 16.27
C HIS A 121 10.27 0.96 15.75
N GLU A 122 10.26 -0.36 15.78
CA GLU A 122 11.39 -1.18 15.40
C GLU A 122 11.48 -1.30 13.87
N ARG A 123 12.69 -1.52 13.37
CA ARG A 123 12.94 -1.73 11.96
C ARG A 123 12.28 -3.03 11.49
N ILE A 124 11.49 -2.93 10.44
CA ILE A 124 10.95 -4.09 9.74
C ILE A 124 11.93 -4.47 8.62
N GLU A 125 12.37 -5.72 8.62
CA GLU A 125 13.26 -6.24 7.60
C GLU A 125 12.59 -6.31 6.22
N TYR A 126 13.40 -6.41 5.17
CA TYR A 126 12.88 -6.56 3.82
C TYR A 126 11.97 -7.78 3.70
N HIS A 127 10.80 -7.55 3.19
CA HIS A 127 9.77 -8.58 2.96
C HIS A 127 8.93 -8.22 1.75
N SER A 128 8.15 -9.15 1.26
CA SER A 128 7.06 -8.91 0.33
C SER A 128 5.74 -9.34 0.96
N ASP A 129 4.71 -8.55 0.75
CA ASP A 129 3.36 -8.88 1.15
C ASP A 129 2.73 -9.89 0.19
N ALA A 130 1.67 -10.57 0.64
CA ALA A 130 0.99 -11.59 -0.16
C ALA A 130 -0.09 -10.97 -1.06
N CYS A 131 0.31 -9.98 -1.86
CA CYS A 131 -0.55 -9.30 -2.84
C CYS A 131 0.32 -8.80 -4.00
N ASP A 132 -0.31 -8.41 -5.11
CA ASP A 132 0.42 -7.95 -6.30
C ASP A 132 0.91 -6.51 -6.13
N ILE A 133 0.12 -5.64 -5.51
CA ILE A 133 0.44 -4.23 -5.29
C ILE A 133 0.16 -3.87 -3.83
N VAL A 134 1.12 -3.21 -3.19
CA VAL A 134 0.97 -2.62 -1.85
C VAL A 134 0.91 -1.11 -1.99
N GLY A 135 -0.10 -0.50 -1.39
CA GLY A 135 -0.21 0.94 -1.27
C GLY A 135 0.04 1.40 0.16
N LEU A 136 0.76 2.49 0.32
CA LEU A 136 0.96 3.17 1.60
C LEU A 136 0.64 4.66 1.44
N LEU A 137 -0.16 5.21 2.35
CA LEU A 137 -0.43 6.65 2.43
C LEU A 137 0.20 7.22 3.70
N CYS A 138 1.12 8.16 3.54
CA CYS A 138 1.71 8.88 4.66
C CYS A 138 0.76 9.99 5.13
N LEU A 139 0.13 9.80 6.27
CA LEU A 139 -0.73 10.81 6.90
C LEU A 139 0.08 11.83 7.71
N CYS A 140 1.17 11.37 8.32
CA CYS A 140 2.07 12.21 9.11
C CYS A 140 3.48 11.61 9.01
N PRO A 141 4.48 12.39 8.61
CA PRO A 141 5.86 11.90 8.62
C PRO A 141 6.35 11.71 10.05
N ALA A 142 7.25 10.75 10.26
CA ALA A 142 7.92 10.59 11.53
C ALA A 142 8.84 11.80 11.82
N ALA A 143 8.99 12.16 13.08
CA ALA A 143 9.91 13.22 13.49
C ALA A 143 11.37 12.83 13.19
N HIS A 144 11.70 11.56 13.35
CA HIS A 144 13.01 10.98 13.03
C HIS A 144 12.82 9.54 12.54
N GLY A 145 13.60 9.12 11.56
CA GLY A 145 13.52 7.78 10.99
C GLY A 145 12.23 7.57 10.17
N GLY A 146 11.82 6.32 10.03
CA GLY A 146 10.61 5.94 9.29
C GLY A 146 10.80 5.90 7.77
N GLU A 147 12.04 6.01 7.29
CA GLU A 147 12.35 5.89 5.88
C GLU A 147 12.09 4.44 5.40
N SER A 148 11.44 4.35 4.24
CA SER A 148 11.24 3.06 3.57
C SER A 148 12.35 2.84 2.54
N SER A 149 12.96 1.66 2.60
CA SER A 149 13.87 1.18 1.57
C SER A 149 13.13 0.17 0.68
N LEU A 150 13.26 0.35 -0.63
CA LEU A 150 12.58 -0.49 -1.61
C LEU A 150 13.61 -1.15 -2.53
N ALA A 151 13.38 -2.43 -2.84
CA ALA A 151 14.19 -3.19 -3.79
C ALA A 151 13.26 -3.94 -4.75
N SER A 152 13.64 -4.01 -6.02
CA SER A 152 12.91 -4.81 -7.00
C SER A 152 13.13 -6.30 -6.74
N ALA A 153 12.05 -7.03 -6.42
CA ALA A 153 12.10 -8.48 -6.22
C ALA A 153 12.62 -9.20 -7.48
N GLY A 154 12.23 -8.73 -8.68
CA GLY A 154 12.73 -9.29 -9.93
C GLY A 154 14.23 -9.10 -10.12
N LEU A 155 14.79 -7.93 -9.77
CA LEU A 155 16.24 -7.70 -9.82
C LEU A 155 16.98 -8.56 -8.80
N VAL A 156 16.43 -8.70 -7.59
CA VAL A 156 16.99 -9.58 -6.55
C VAL A 156 17.02 -11.03 -7.04
N TYR A 157 15.90 -11.50 -7.63
CA TYR A 157 15.83 -12.85 -8.20
C TYR A 157 16.83 -13.06 -9.33
N ASN A 158 16.94 -12.12 -10.27
CA ASN A 158 17.89 -12.20 -11.39
C ASN A 158 19.33 -12.25 -10.89
N GLU A 159 19.65 -11.46 -9.88
CA GLU A 159 21.01 -11.48 -9.29
C GLU A 159 21.27 -12.78 -8.53
N LEU A 160 20.29 -13.31 -7.82
CA LEU A 160 20.37 -14.62 -7.18
C LEU A 160 20.59 -15.74 -8.21
N GLN A 161 19.81 -15.72 -9.31
CA GLN A 161 19.98 -16.70 -10.40
C GLN A 161 21.35 -16.64 -11.04
N ARG A 162 21.93 -15.45 -11.17
CA ARG A 162 23.29 -15.28 -11.70
C ARG A 162 24.38 -15.80 -10.76
N GLN A 163 24.25 -15.57 -9.44
CA GLN A 163 25.27 -15.92 -8.46
C GLN A 163 25.08 -17.33 -7.89
N ARG A 164 23.84 -17.73 -7.68
CA ARG A 164 23.47 -18.98 -7.00
C ARG A 164 22.22 -19.59 -7.64
N PRO A 165 22.36 -20.14 -8.87
CA PRO A 165 21.23 -20.74 -9.60
C PRO A 165 20.59 -21.89 -8.83
N ASP A 166 21.33 -22.60 -8.00
CA ASP A 166 20.85 -23.63 -7.09
C ASP A 166 19.83 -23.11 -6.09
N LEU A 167 20.05 -21.91 -5.53
CA LEU A 167 19.11 -21.28 -4.60
C LEU A 167 17.92 -20.68 -5.33
N ALA A 168 18.13 -20.11 -6.52
CA ALA A 168 17.04 -19.59 -7.34
C ALA A 168 16.05 -20.70 -7.71
N GLU A 169 16.56 -21.89 -8.08
CA GLU A 169 15.73 -23.06 -8.35
C GLU A 169 14.95 -23.52 -7.08
N ALA A 170 15.61 -23.51 -5.93
CA ALA A 170 14.97 -23.87 -4.66
C ALA A 170 13.80 -22.93 -4.31
N LEU A 171 13.88 -21.63 -4.63
CA LEU A 171 12.82 -20.65 -4.41
C LEU A 171 11.57 -20.88 -5.26
N LEU A 172 11.69 -21.62 -6.36
CA LEU A 172 10.56 -21.97 -7.23
C LEU A 172 9.78 -23.20 -6.71
N GLN A 173 10.30 -23.87 -5.68
CA GLN A 173 9.61 -25.01 -5.08
C GLN A 173 8.53 -24.54 -4.10
N PRO A 174 7.46 -25.32 -3.93
CA PRO A 174 6.44 -25.02 -2.92
C PRO A 174 7.07 -24.90 -1.53
N ILE A 175 6.84 -23.78 -0.87
CA ILE A 175 7.32 -23.50 0.48
C ILE A 175 6.11 -23.41 1.40
N TYR A 176 6.15 -24.15 2.51
CA TYR A 176 5.15 -24.02 3.55
C TYR A 176 5.28 -22.65 4.20
N ARG A 177 4.17 -21.95 4.33
CA ARG A 177 4.08 -20.69 5.06
C ARG A 177 3.19 -20.88 6.27
N ASP A 178 3.69 -20.46 7.42
CA ASP A 178 2.87 -20.34 8.61
C ASP A 178 2.28 -18.93 8.69
N ARG A 179 0.97 -18.84 8.87
CA ARG A 179 0.33 -17.60 9.28
C ARG A 179 0.49 -17.49 10.78
N ARG A 180 1.45 -16.65 11.17
CA ARG A 180 1.73 -16.31 12.56
C ARG A 180 0.48 -16.39 13.43
N CYS A 181 0.45 -17.36 14.31
CA CYS A 181 -0.38 -17.52 15.51
C CYS A 181 -1.89 -17.36 15.43
N LEU A 182 -2.43 -17.07 14.32
CA LEU A 182 -3.80 -16.60 14.31
C LEU A 182 -4.81 -17.69 14.31
N LEU A 183 -4.41 -18.89 14.43
CA LEU A 183 -5.27 -19.91 13.91
C LEU A 183 -5.79 -20.86 14.86
N TYR A 184 -5.42 -20.70 16.03
CA TYR A 184 -5.78 -21.69 17.01
C TYR A 184 -6.82 -21.19 17.97
N THR A 185 -7.49 -20.16 17.61
CA THR A 185 -8.72 -19.73 18.25
C THR A 185 -9.89 -20.06 17.34
N SER A 186 -10.19 -21.30 17.26
CA SER A 186 -11.51 -21.75 16.88
C SER A 186 -12.41 -21.77 18.10
#